data_855c700151965adfd898799f4de63ecf
#
_entry.id   855c700151965adfd898799f4de63ecf
#
_cell.length_a   1.000
_cell.length_b   1.000
_cell.length_c   1.000
_cell.angle_alpha   90.00
_cell.angle_beta   90.00
_cell.angle_gamma   90.00
#
_symmetry.space_group_name_H-M   'P 1'
#
loop_
_entity.id
_entity.type
_entity.pdbx_description
1 polymer ?
#
loop_
_entity_poly.entity_id
_entity_poly.type
_entity_poly.pdbx_seq_one_letter_code
_entity_poly.pdbx_strand_id
1 'polypeptide(L)'
;MANDKKKPSLASQGAVMRRVLRYIGPHLSLVVLSLALCLISVALTLYVPILVGRAVDCIVGPNAVDFAALKPILLTIAVCIVVTAAAQWLMNALHNRITYDTVRDIRRDAFAHIQNLPLSYLDAHPTGDTVSRMIADVDTFADGLLMGFTQLFSGVMTILGTLGFMLTLSAPITLLVVLITPLSLLVANFIAKRTYAMFRLQSVTRGEQTALIDEAIGEQKLVQAFGHEAQTLAAFDEVNERLRDCSLKATFFSSLTNPCTRFVNSLVYAAVGFAGALAAVNGRLTIGGLSSFLSYANQYTKPFNEISGVVTELQNALACAGRVFELIDEPAQTPDPADAEQIDRPDGAVSIDHVYFSYTPDRKLIEDFTLHVQPGQRVAIVGPTGCGKTTMINLLMRFYDVDSGEIHVDGHETRRLTRRSLRENIGMVLQDTWLSAGTIRENIAMGKPDATDEEIIAAAKASHAHSFIKRLPDGYNTVISESGGQLSQGQKQLLCIARVMLCLSPMLILDEATSSIDTRTELKIQEAFARMMQGRTSFIVAHRLSTIQSADVILVMKDGHVIEQGNHESLLAKGGFYATLYQSQFAQ
;
A
#
# COMPACT_ATOMS: atom_id res chain seq x y z
N MET A 1 -0.15 -16.81 16.21
CA MET A 1 -1.62 -16.82 16.37
C MET A 1 -2.24 -16.38 15.06
N ALA A 2 -2.86 -17.30 14.32
CA ALA A 2 -3.48 -17.01 13.04
C ALA A 2 -4.69 -16.11 13.25
N ASN A 3 -4.59 -14.88 12.79
CA ASN A 3 -5.66 -13.89 12.80
C ASN A 3 -6.72 -14.36 11.78
N ASP A 4 -7.81 -14.90 12.30
CA ASP A 4 -8.97 -15.35 11.50
C ASP A 4 -9.61 -14.11 10.86
N LYS A 5 -9.09 -13.73 9.66
CA LYS A 5 -9.64 -12.60 8.87
C LYS A 5 -11.08 -12.95 8.53
N LYS A 6 -12.03 -12.52 9.37
CA LYS A 6 -13.47 -12.54 9.10
C LYS A 6 -13.67 -11.98 7.69
N LYS A 7 -14.30 -12.77 6.80
CA LYS A 7 -14.79 -12.26 5.52
C LYS A 7 -15.61 -11.01 5.81
N PRO A 8 -15.37 -9.89 5.10
CA PRO A 8 -16.17 -8.69 5.29
C PRO A 8 -17.65 -9.07 5.14
N SER A 9 -18.47 -8.66 6.09
CA SER A 9 -19.92 -8.93 6.05
C SER A 9 -20.51 -8.25 4.81
N LEU A 10 -21.59 -8.80 4.22
CA LEU A 10 -22.32 -8.18 3.10
C LEU A 10 -22.69 -6.71 3.38
N ALA A 11 -22.95 -6.37 4.64
CA ALA A 11 -23.20 -5.00 5.10
C ALA A 11 -21.95 -4.09 4.94
N SER A 12 -20.74 -4.62 5.17
CA SER A 12 -19.47 -3.89 4.99
C SER A 12 -19.17 -3.65 3.50
N GLN A 13 -19.44 -4.63 2.63
CA GLN A 13 -19.26 -4.47 1.18
C GLN A 13 -20.19 -3.41 0.58
N GLY A 14 -21.43 -3.30 1.08
CA GLY A 14 -22.37 -2.27 0.67
C GLY A 14 -21.91 -0.85 1.05
N ALA A 15 -21.27 -0.70 2.20
CA ALA A 15 -20.68 0.57 2.63
C ALA A 15 -19.49 0.96 1.75
N VAL A 16 -18.59 0.02 1.45
CA VAL A 16 -17.45 0.20 0.54
C VAL A 16 -17.94 0.61 -0.86
N MET A 17 -18.93 -0.12 -1.41
CA MET A 17 -19.51 0.21 -2.72
C MET A 17 -20.11 1.63 -2.74
N ARG A 18 -20.82 2.03 -1.70
CA ARG A 18 -21.38 3.40 -1.60
C ARG A 18 -20.28 4.45 -1.60
N ARG A 19 -19.16 4.17 -0.94
CA ARG A 19 -18.01 5.07 -0.91
C ARG A 19 -17.31 5.16 -2.27
N VAL A 20 -17.12 4.04 -2.95
CA VAL A 20 -16.61 3.99 -4.34
C VAL A 20 -17.51 4.83 -5.26
N LEU A 21 -18.82 4.65 -5.17
CA LEU A 21 -19.80 5.44 -5.97
C LEU A 21 -19.69 6.94 -5.68
N ARG A 22 -19.33 7.35 -4.47
CA ARG A 22 -19.08 8.77 -4.14
C ARG A 22 -17.85 9.32 -4.87
N TYR A 23 -16.75 8.54 -5.00
CA TYR A 23 -15.57 8.92 -5.78
C TYR A 23 -15.85 8.96 -7.28
N ILE A 24 -16.77 8.11 -7.77
CA ILE A 24 -17.22 8.13 -9.18
C ILE A 24 -18.17 9.32 -9.44
N GLY A 25 -18.83 9.85 -8.42
CA GLY A 25 -19.83 10.92 -8.54
C GLY A 25 -19.42 12.12 -9.39
N PRO A 26 -18.21 12.70 -9.24
CA PRO A 26 -17.72 13.79 -10.09
C PRO A 26 -17.67 13.44 -11.59
N HIS A 27 -17.58 12.16 -11.94
CA HIS A 27 -17.47 11.63 -13.31
C HIS A 27 -18.81 11.09 -13.85
N LEU A 28 -19.93 11.38 -13.19
CA LEU A 28 -21.25 10.82 -13.53
C LEU A 28 -21.66 11.11 -14.99
N SER A 29 -21.31 12.27 -15.52
CA SER A 29 -21.57 12.62 -16.93
C SER A 29 -20.86 11.68 -17.91
N LEU A 30 -19.60 11.30 -17.59
CA LEU A 30 -18.85 10.34 -18.39
C LEU A 30 -19.40 8.92 -18.26
N VAL A 31 -19.89 8.56 -17.07
CA VAL A 31 -20.58 7.27 -16.85
C VAL A 31 -21.85 7.19 -17.69
N VAL A 32 -22.69 8.22 -17.64
CA VAL A 32 -23.94 8.25 -18.44
C VAL A 32 -23.61 8.17 -19.95
N LEU A 33 -22.61 8.91 -20.41
CA LEU A 33 -22.17 8.84 -21.80
C LEU A 33 -21.67 7.44 -22.18
N SER A 34 -20.88 6.79 -21.32
CA SER A 34 -20.39 5.43 -21.57
C SER A 34 -21.53 4.41 -21.61
N LEU A 35 -22.55 4.58 -20.78
CA LEU A 35 -23.75 3.75 -20.79
C LEU A 35 -24.57 3.91 -22.09
N ALA A 36 -24.71 5.13 -22.57
CA ALA A 36 -25.36 5.41 -23.85
C ALA A 36 -24.60 4.77 -25.02
N LEU A 37 -23.26 4.91 -25.05
CA LEU A 37 -22.40 4.27 -26.05
C LEU A 37 -22.47 2.73 -25.99
N CYS A 38 -22.53 2.16 -24.77
CA CYS A 38 -22.73 0.72 -24.58
C CYS A 38 -24.05 0.25 -25.18
N LEU A 39 -25.14 0.96 -24.90
CA LEU A 39 -26.46 0.62 -25.45
C LEU A 39 -26.46 0.68 -26.99
N ILE A 40 -25.88 1.73 -27.58
CA ILE A 40 -25.74 1.88 -29.03
C ILE A 40 -24.91 0.72 -29.60
N SER A 41 -23.76 0.44 -28.99
CA SER A 41 -22.85 -0.63 -29.43
C SER A 41 -23.51 -2.00 -29.38
N VAL A 42 -24.22 -2.32 -28.28
CA VAL A 42 -24.95 -3.58 -28.13
C VAL A 42 -26.08 -3.68 -29.14
N ALA A 43 -26.90 -2.62 -29.31
CA ALA A 43 -28.02 -2.61 -30.26
C ALA A 43 -27.53 -2.84 -31.70
N LEU A 44 -26.45 -2.15 -32.13
CA LEU A 44 -25.90 -2.34 -33.46
C LEU A 44 -25.28 -3.73 -33.63
N THR A 45 -24.55 -4.23 -32.63
CA THR A 45 -23.99 -5.60 -32.64
C THR A 45 -25.08 -6.65 -32.79
N LEU A 46 -26.19 -6.47 -32.11
CA LEU A 46 -27.35 -7.39 -32.19
C LEU A 46 -28.19 -7.21 -33.46
N TYR A 47 -28.10 -6.06 -34.11
CA TYR A 47 -28.79 -5.83 -35.40
C TYR A 47 -28.08 -6.52 -36.57
N VAL A 48 -26.76 -6.68 -36.51
CA VAL A 48 -25.97 -7.32 -37.58
C VAL A 48 -26.42 -8.74 -37.92
N PRO A 49 -26.74 -9.67 -36.97
CA PRO A 49 -27.29 -10.99 -37.31
C PRO A 49 -28.58 -10.95 -38.12
N ILE A 50 -29.48 -9.99 -37.87
CA ILE A 50 -30.71 -9.81 -38.69
C ILE A 50 -30.32 -9.43 -40.12
N LEU A 51 -29.41 -8.50 -40.29
CA LEU A 51 -28.94 -8.09 -41.60
C LEU A 51 -28.30 -9.27 -42.34
N VAL A 52 -27.46 -10.05 -41.66
CA VAL A 52 -26.87 -11.28 -42.22
C VAL A 52 -27.95 -12.28 -42.60
N GLY A 53 -28.98 -12.48 -41.78
CA GLY A 53 -30.11 -13.32 -42.13
C GLY A 53 -30.87 -12.85 -43.38
N ARG A 54 -31.14 -11.56 -43.45
CA ARG A 54 -31.77 -10.96 -44.66
C ARG A 54 -30.87 -11.12 -45.91
N ALA A 55 -29.54 -11.00 -45.75
CA ALA A 55 -28.57 -11.24 -46.84
C ALA A 55 -28.62 -12.70 -47.32
N VAL A 56 -28.75 -13.66 -46.39
CA VAL A 56 -28.93 -15.08 -46.70
C VAL A 56 -30.27 -15.33 -47.45
N ASP A 57 -31.34 -14.66 -47.03
CA ASP A 57 -32.66 -14.79 -47.70
C ASP A 57 -32.66 -14.18 -49.13
N CYS A 58 -31.67 -13.35 -49.53
CA CYS A 58 -31.48 -12.90 -50.93
C CYS A 58 -30.91 -14.01 -51.83
N ILE A 59 -30.52 -15.18 -51.32
CA ILE A 59 -30.05 -16.34 -52.05
C ILE A 59 -31.25 -17.23 -52.34
N VAL A 60 -31.90 -17.09 -53.44
CA VAL A 60 -33.17 -17.75 -53.79
C VAL A 60 -32.95 -19.19 -54.28
N GLY A 61 -31.75 -19.50 -54.79
CA GLY A 61 -31.40 -20.84 -55.30
C GLY A 61 -30.02 -20.87 -55.96
N PRO A 62 -29.56 -22.03 -56.48
CA PRO A 62 -28.32 -22.14 -57.20
C PRO A 62 -28.26 -21.15 -58.37
N ASN A 63 -27.27 -20.28 -58.44
CA ASN A 63 -27.08 -19.20 -59.40
C ASN A 63 -28.20 -18.13 -59.44
N ALA A 64 -29.08 -18.06 -58.42
CA ALA A 64 -30.18 -17.09 -58.31
C ALA A 64 -29.95 -16.22 -57.07
N VAL A 65 -29.04 -15.26 -57.12
CA VAL A 65 -28.75 -14.28 -56.07
C VAL A 65 -29.29 -12.92 -56.48
N ASP A 66 -30.11 -12.29 -55.66
CA ASP A 66 -30.54 -10.91 -55.85
C ASP A 66 -29.44 -9.93 -55.38
N PHE A 67 -28.50 -9.59 -56.25
CA PHE A 67 -27.44 -8.65 -55.99
C PHE A 67 -27.94 -7.21 -55.82
N ALA A 68 -29.12 -6.87 -56.31
CA ALA A 68 -29.68 -5.53 -56.17
C ALA A 68 -30.15 -5.30 -54.71
N ALA A 69 -30.76 -6.30 -54.12
CA ALA A 69 -31.17 -6.28 -52.69
C ALA A 69 -29.96 -6.51 -51.74
N LEU A 70 -28.96 -7.31 -52.14
CA LEU A 70 -27.83 -7.67 -51.29
C LEU A 70 -26.85 -6.49 -51.07
N LYS A 71 -26.55 -5.67 -52.10
CA LYS A 71 -25.60 -4.55 -51.99
C LYS A 71 -25.93 -3.56 -50.86
N PRO A 72 -27.16 -3.02 -50.75
CA PRO A 72 -27.47 -2.09 -49.63
C PRO A 72 -27.40 -2.75 -48.25
N ILE A 73 -27.71 -4.05 -48.14
CA ILE A 73 -27.56 -4.79 -46.87
C ILE A 73 -26.09 -4.88 -46.45
N LEU A 74 -25.19 -5.23 -47.39
CA LEU A 74 -23.76 -5.30 -47.10
C LEU A 74 -23.20 -3.93 -46.73
N LEU A 75 -23.62 -2.85 -47.40
CA LEU A 75 -23.22 -1.49 -47.03
C LEU A 75 -23.71 -1.14 -45.61
N THR A 76 -24.94 -1.48 -45.29
CA THR A 76 -25.47 -1.23 -43.94
C THR A 76 -24.70 -2.02 -42.88
N ILE A 77 -24.35 -3.28 -43.14
CA ILE A 77 -23.50 -4.08 -42.23
C ILE A 77 -22.15 -3.40 -42.03
N ALA A 78 -21.50 -2.96 -43.14
CA ALA A 78 -20.21 -2.26 -43.05
C ALA A 78 -20.30 -1.00 -42.18
N VAL A 79 -21.33 -0.18 -42.37
CA VAL A 79 -21.57 1.03 -41.57
C VAL A 79 -21.80 0.66 -40.11
N CYS A 80 -22.65 -0.35 -39.81
CA CYS A 80 -22.90 -0.81 -38.47
C CYS A 80 -21.61 -1.26 -37.78
N ILE A 81 -20.74 -2.01 -38.44
CA ILE A 81 -19.46 -2.47 -37.89
C ILE A 81 -18.54 -1.27 -37.53
N VAL A 82 -18.41 -0.30 -38.48
CA VAL A 82 -17.57 0.88 -38.23
C VAL A 82 -18.08 1.72 -37.05
N VAL A 83 -19.40 1.96 -37.01
CA VAL A 83 -20.00 2.74 -35.92
C VAL A 83 -19.87 2.00 -34.58
N THR A 84 -20.07 0.67 -34.58
CA THR A 84 -19.89 -0.15 -33.36
C THR A 84 -18.43 -0.11 -32.88
N ALA A 85 -17.46 -0.25 -33.78
CA ALA A 85 -16.05 -0.19 -33.45
C ALA A 85 -15.66 1.18 -32.86
N ALA A 86 -16.14 2.27 -33.47
CA ALA A 86 -15.93 3.62 -32.95
C ALA A 86 -16.56 3.84 -31.58
N ALA A 87 -17.81 3.37 -31.39
CA ALA A 87 -18.52 3.45 -30.12
C ALA A 87 -17.80 2.64 -29.02
N GLN A 88 -17.34 1.42 -29.32
CA GLN A 88 -16.59 0.60 -28.38
C GLN A 88 -15.22 1.22 -28.01
N TRP A 89 -14.53 1.77 -29.00
CA TRP A 89 -13.25 2.46 -28.73
C TRP A 89 -13.45 3.65 -27.79
N LEU A 90 -14.45 4.50 -28.08
CA LEU A 90 -14.76 5.66 -27.23
C LEU A 90 -15.21 5.24 -25.84
N MET A 91 -16.06 4.21 -25.75
CA MET A 91 -16.54 3.65 -24.49
C MET A 91 -15.36 3.17 -23.63
N ASN A 92 -14.41 2.41 -24.20
CA ASN A 92 -13.23 1.92 -23.48
C ASN A 92 -12.33 3.08 -23.02
N ALA A 93 -12.16 4.11 -23.86
CA ALA A 93 -11.41 5.32 -23.48
C ALA A 93 -12.06 6.04 -22.30
N LEU A 94 -13.40 6.12 -22.26
CA LEU A 94 -14.13 6.69 -21.13
C LEU A 94 -14.02 5.83 -19.88
N HIS A 95 -14.15 4.51 -19.98
CA HIS A 95 -13.99 3.60 -18.84
C HIS A 95 -12.60 3.71 -18.22
N ASN A 96 -11.55 3.72 -19.05
CA ASN A 96 -10.18 3.93 -18.58
C ASN A 96 -10.06 5.27 -17.84
N ARG A 97 -10.58 6.35 -18.42
CA ARG A 97 -10.51 7.67 -17.81
C ARG A 97 -11.24 7.72 -16.46
N ILE A 98 -12.47 7.21 -16.37
CA ILE A 98 -13.24 7.15 -15.12
C ILE A 98 -12.48 6.35 -14.06
N THR A 99 -11.97 5.18 -14.43
CA THR A 99 -11.26 4.29 -13.51
C THR A 99 -9.99 4.96 -12.98
N TYR A 100 -9.11 5.45 -13.87
CA TYR A 100 -7.82 6.00 -13.43
C TYR A 100 -7.94 7.35 -12.72
N ASP A 101 -8.93 8.18 -13.08
CA ASP A 101 -9.21 9.41 -12.33
C ASP A 101 -9.73 9.09 -10.92
N THR A 102 -10.64 8.11 -10.78
CA THR A 102 -11.13 7.64 -9.48
C THR A 102 -10.00 7.07 -8.62
N VAL A 103 -9.15 6.23 -9.20
CA VAL A 103 -8.01 5.61 -8.52
C VAL A 103 -6.97 6.65 -8.09
N ARG A 104 -6.67 7.62 -8.97
CA ARG A 104 -5.79 8.74 -8.64
C ARG A 104 -6.28 9.49 -7.40
N ASP A 105 -7.57 9.80 -7.34
CA ASP A 105 -8.15 10.56 -6.23
C ASP A 105 -8.13 9.76 -4.92
N ILE A 106 -8.46 8.46 -4.95
CA ILE A 106 -8.35 7.58 -3.78
C ILE A 106 -6.89 7.48 -3.31
N ARG A 107 -5.94 7.29 -4.23
CA ARG A 107 -4.51 7.20 -3.90
C ARG A 107 -3.99 8.49 -3.28
N ARG A 108 -4.39 9.64 -3.83
CA ARG A 108 -4.04 10.96 -3.28
C ARG A 108 -4.58 11.14 -1.87
N ASP A 109 -5.85 10.81 -1.64
CA ASP A 109 -6.48 10.98 -0.33
C ASP A 109 -5.87 10.03 0.70
N ALA A 110 -5.58 8.78 0.32
CA ALA A 110 -4.88 7.83 1.19
C ALA A 110 -3.46 8.31 1.54
N PHE A 111 -2.69 8.79 0.55
CA PHE A 111 -1.34 9.30 0.81
C PHE A 111 -1.34 10.56 1.67
N ALA A 112 -2.26 11.50 1.42
CA ALA A 112 -2.42 12.69 2.23
C ALA A 112 -2.80 12.34 3.69
N HIS A 113 -3.60 11.29 3.88
CA HIS A 113 -3.99 10.82 5.20
C HIS A 113 -2.82 10.17 5.96
N ILE A 114 -1.99 9.37 5.29
CA ILE A 114 -0.78 8.77 5.89
C ILE A 114 0.13 9.84 6.50
N GLN A 115 0.26 11.02 5.86
CA GLN A 115 1.08 12.12 6.40
C GLN A 115 0.53 12.70 7.71
N ASN A 116 -0.74 12.45 8.01
CA ASN A 116 -1.43 12.94 9.20
C ASN A 116 -1.69 11.83 10.23
N LEU A 117 -1.23 10.60 9.99
CA LEU A 117 -1.36 9.50 10.96
C LEU A 117 -0.42 9.71 12.16
N PRO A 118 -0.84 9.31 13.37
CA PRO A 118 0.03 9.30 14.53
C PRO A 118 1.15 8.26 14.35
N LEU A 119 2.32 8.50 14.94
CA LEU A 119 3.44 7.57 14.88
C LEU A 119 3.09 6.20 15.47
N SER A 120 2.18 6.16 16.46
CA SER A 120 1.66 4.92 17.06
C SER A 120 1.04 3.96 16.05
N TYR A 121 0.39 4.49 15.00
CA TYR A 121 -0.13 3.65 13.92
C TYR A 121 1.00 3.00 13.12
N LEU A 122 2.03 3.80 12.75
CA LEU A 122 3.17 3.31 11.97
C LEU A 122 4.01 2.29 12.75
N ASP A 123 4.18 2.51 14.05
CA ASP A 123 4.91 1.58 14.93
C ASP A 123 4.14 0.26 15.17
N ALA A 124 2.79 0.31 15.16
CA ALA A 124 1.94 -0.86 15.35
C ALA A 124 1.74 -1.70 14.05
N HIS A 125 2.00 -1.13 12.87
CA HIS A 125 1.76 -1.78 11.59
C HIS A 125 3.05 -1.88 10.76
N PRO A 126 3.34 -3.06 10.19
CA PRO A 126 4.50 -3.19 9.30
C PRO A 126 4.41 -2.23 8.11
N THR A 127 5.49 -1.52 7.81
CA THR A 127 5.57 -0.57 6.69
C THR A 127 5.19 -1.24 5.37
N GLY A 128 5.56 -2.52 5.17
CA GLY A 128 5.21 -3.31 3.99
C GLY A 128 3.71 -3.49 3.78
N ASP A 129 2.90 -3.60 4.87
CA ASP A 129 1.43 -3.69 4.76
C ASP A 129 0.84 -2.35 4.26
N THR A 130 1.30 -1.24 4.82
CA THR A 130 0.87 0.11 4.38
C THR A 130 1.24 0.38 2.92
N VAL A 131 2.46 0.04 2.50
CA VAL A 131 2.91 0.14 1.11
C VAL A 131 2.08 -0.77 0.19
N SER A 132 1.80 -2.01 0.60
CA SER A 132 0.96 -2.94 -0.15
C SER A 132 -0.46 -2.41 -0.35
N ARG A 133 -1.06 -1.78 0.68
CA ARG A 133 -2.38 -1.13 0.56
C ARG A 133 -2.37 0.02 -0.45
N MET A 134 -1.28 0.81 -0.48
CA MET A 134 -1.15 1.97 -1.38
C MET A 134 -0.88 1.59 -2.84
N ILE A 135 -0.23 0.47 -3.09
CA ILE A 135 0.17 0.03 -4.43
C ILE A 135 -0.70 -1.14 -4.88
N ALA A 136 -0.52 -2.32 -4.31
CA ALA A 136 -1.13 -3.56 -4.81
C ALA A 136 -2.67 -3.58 -4.66
N ASP A 137 -3.20 -3.11 -3.50
CA ASP A 137 -4.64 -3.09 -3.29
C ASP A 137 -5.33 -2.05 -4.18
N VAL A 138 -4.71 -0.88 -4.38
CA VAL A 138 -5.25 0.15 -5.27
C VAL A 138 -5.22 -0.29 -6.73
N ASP A 139 -4.17 -1.00 -7.17
CA ASP A 139 -4.08 -1.54 -8.53
C ASP A 139 -5.11 -2.66 -8.75
N THR A 140 -5.25 -3.58 -7.80
CA THR A 140 -6.30 -4.63 -7.84
C THR A 140 -7.70 -4.03 -7.88
N PHE A 141 -7.92 -2.95 -7.13
CA PHE A 141 -9.18 -2.22 -7.19
C PHE A 141 -9.42 -1.58 -8.57
N ALA A 142 -8.39 -0.98 -9.18
CA ALA A 142 -8.47 -0.40 -10.51
C ALA A 142 -8.88 -1.43 -11.57
N ASP A 143 -8.22 -2.60 -11.57
CA ASP A 143 -8.50 -3.69 -12.50
C ASP A 143 -9.93 -4.22 -12.35
N GLY A 144 -10.38 -4.46 -11.13
CA GLY A 144 -11.73 -4.92 -10.88
C GLY A 144 -12.81 -3.89 -11.22
N LEU A 145 -12.54 -2.60 -10.99
CA LEU A 145 -13.45 -1.52 -11.38
C LEU A 145 -13.57 -1.42 -12.89
N LEU A 146 -12.44 -1.51 -13.61
CA LEU A 146 -12.40 -1.50 -15.06
C LEU A 146 -13.14 -2.71 -15.66
N MET A 147 -12.92 -3.92 -15.12
CA MET A 147 -13.67 -5.12 -15.51
C MET A 147 -15.17 -4.99 -15.24
N GLY A 148 -15.54 -4.40 -14.10
CA GLY A 148 -16.92 -4.13 -13.74
C GLY A 148 -17.63 -3.26 -14.80
N PHE A 149 -17.01 -2.17 -15.21
CA PHE A 149 -17.56 -1.29 -16.23
C PHE A 149 -17.60 -1.95 -17.62
N THR A 150 -16.51 -2.60 -18.03
CA THR A 150 -16.38 -3.11 -19.42
C THR A 150 -17.15 -4.41 -19.65
N GLN A 151 -17.17 -5.32 -18.69
CA GLN A 151 -17.72 -6.67 -18.91
C GLN A 151 -19.06 -6.91 -18.22
N LEU A 152 -19.23 -6.50 -16.95
CA LEU A 152 -20.49 -6.75 -16.25
C LEU A 152 -21.63 -5.99 -16.90
N PHE A 153 -21.44 -4.70 -17.16
CA PHE A 153 -22.48 -3.83 -17.69
C PHE A 153 -22.84 -4.20 -19.14
N SER A 154 -21.82 -4.34 -20.00
CA SER A 154 -22.04 -4.76 -21.40
C SER A 154 -22.60 -6.18 -21.49
N GLY A 155 -22.17 -7.09 -20.63
CA GLY A 155 -22.69 -8.46 -20.56
C GLY A 155 -24.17 -8.51 -20.21
N VAL A 156 -24.61 -7.78 -19.18
CA VAL A 156 -26.03 -7.69 -18.80
C VAL A 156 -26.85 -7.08 -19.94
N MET A 157 -26.38 -5.99 -20.55
CA MET A 157 -27.07 -5.37 -21.68
C MET A 157 -27.16 -6.30 -22.91
N THR A 158 -26.08 -7.07 -23.17
CA THR A 158 -26.08 -8.07 -24.25
C THR A 158 -27.10 -9.17 -23.99
N ILE A 159 -27.19 -9.70 -22.76
CA ILE A 159 -28.19 -10.73 -22.41
C ILE A 159 -29.61 -10.21 -22.64
N LEU A 160 -29.93 -9.03 -22.06
CA LEU A 160 -31.27 -8.44 -22.18
C LEU A 160 -31.61 -8.09 -23.63
N GLY A 161 -30.67 -7.46 -24.35
CA GLY A 161 -30.84 -7.11 -25.74
C GLY A 161 -31.03 -8.34 -26.64
N THR A 162 -30.19 -9.39 -26.44
CA THR A 162 -30.29 -10.63 -27.22
C THR A 162 -31.66 -11.32 -27.01
N LEU A 163 -32.14 -11.40 -25.76
CA LEU A 163 -33.47 -11.92 -25.48
C LEU A 163 -34.58 -11.11 -26.18
N GLY A 164 -34.49 -9.78 -26.15
CA GLY A 164 -35.41 -8.91 -26.88
C GLY A 164 -35.45 -9.21 -28.37
N PHE A 165 -34.29 -9.29 -29.02
CA PHE A 165 -34.19 -9.61 -30.44
C PHE A 165 -34.64 -11.04 -30.78
N MET A 166 -34.35 -12.04 -29.94
CA MET A 166 -34.79 -13.41 -30.11
C MET A 166 -36.32 -13.51 -30.03
N LEU A 167 -36.97 -12.79 -29.11
CA LEU A 167 -38.43 -12.76 -28.98
C LEU A 167 -39.11 -12.20 -30.22
N THR A 168 -38.50 -11.24 -30.93
CA THR A 168 -39.04 -10.69 -32.18
C THR A 168 -38.99 -11.69 -33.33
N LEU A 169 -38.10 -12.68 -33.29
CA LEU A 169 -37.98 -13.71 -34.34
C LEU A 169 -38.88 -14.92 -34.05
N SER A 170 -38.82 -15.49 -32.84
CA SER A 170 -39.63 -16.65 -32.46
C SER A 170 -39.68 -16.82 -30.95
N ALA A 171 -40.81 -16.54 -30.33
CA ALA A 171 -41.02 -16.73 -28.90
C ALA A 171 -40.86 -18.20 -28.42
N PRO A 172 -41.34 -19.24 -29.15
CA PRO A 172 -41.18 -20.63 -28.71
C PRO A 172 -39.72 -21.08 -28.66
N ILE A 173 -38.90 -20.69 -29.66
CA ILE A 173 -37.47 -21.06 -29.69
C ILE A 173 -36.71 -20.27 -28.62
N THR A 174 -37.08 -19.02 -28.37
CA THR A 174 -36.50 -18.21 -27.28
C THR A 174 -36.73 -18.86 -25.90
N LEU A 175 -37.97 -19.36 -25.67
CA LEU A 175 -38.31 -20.07 -24.44
C LEU A 175 -37.45 -21.34 -24.26
N LEU A 176 -37.19 -22.08 -25.34
CA LEU A 176 -36.31 -23.25 -25.31
C LEU A 176 -34.89 -22.87 -24.87
N VAL A 177 -34.32 -21.78 -25.40
CA VAL A 177 -32.99 -21.28 -25.02
C VAL A 177 -32.97 -20.90 -23.54
N VAL A 178 -33.96 -20.14 -23.07
CA VAL A 178 -34.07 -19.71 -21.67
C VAL A 178 -34.20 -20.90 -20.72
N LEU A 179 -34.90 -21.97 -21.09
CA LEU A 179 -35.05 -23.19 -20.27
C LEU A 179 -33.73 -24.00 -20.18
N ILE A 180 -32.92 -24.04 -21.24
CA ILE A 180 -31.67 -24.82 -21.23
C ILE A 180 -30.51 -24.04 -20.56
N THR A 181 -30.49 -22.71 -20.62
CA THR A 181 -29.41 -21.88 -20.09
C THR A 181 -29.10 -22.11 -18.59
N PRO A 182 -30.05 -22.31 -17.67
CA PRO A 182 -29.74 -22.62 -16.28
C PRO A 182 -28.87 -23.84 -16.09
N LEU A 183 -28.88 -24.80 -17.03
CA LEU A 183 -27.97 -25.96 -17.00
C LEU A 183 -26.53 -25.53 -17.09
N SER A 184 -26.19 -24.53 -17.92
CA SER A 184 -24.85 -23.97 -18.02
C SER A 184 -24.41 -23.35 -16.70
N LEU A 185 -25.30 -22.61 -16.03
CA LEU A 185 -25.02 -21.99 -14.72
C LEU A 185 -24.82 -23.04 -13.62
N LEU A 186 -25.58 -24.12 -13.62
CA LEU A 186 -25.44 -25.21 -12.65
C LEU A 186 -24.09 -25.92 -12.82
N VAL A 187 -23.70 -26.22 -14.06
CA VAL A 187 -22.41 -26.84 -14.37
C VAL A 187 -21.25 -25.90 -13.98
N ALA A 188 -21.34 -24.62 -14.35
CA ALA A 188 -20.33 -23.62 -14.00
C ALA A 188 -20.19 -23.47 -12.48
N ASN A 189 -21.28 -23.39 -11.74
CA ASN A 189 -21.26 -23.27 -10.27
C ASN A 189 -20.69 -24.51 -9.58
N PHE A 190 -21.02 -25.71 -10.09
CA PHE A 190 -20.44 -26.97 -9.56
C PHE A 190 -18.92 -26.99 -9.71
N ILE A 191 -18.41 -26.65 -10.91
CA ILE A 191 -16.99 -26.59 -11.19
C ILE A 191 -16.32 -25.50 -10.35
N ALA A 192 -16.90 -24.29 -10.29
CA ALA A 192 -16.37 -23.15 -9.55
C ALA A 192 -16.19 -23.46 -8.05
N LYS A 193 -17.12 -24.16 -7.42
CA LYS A 193 -16.99 -24.58 -6.01
C LYS A 193 -15.81 -25.52 -5.79
N ARG A 194 -15.57 -26.46 -6.70
CA ARG A 194 -14.42 -27.38 -6.62
C ARG A 194 -13.10 -26.66 -6.89
N THR A 195 -13.07 -25.82 -7.91
CA THR A 195 -11.94 -24.99 -8.29
C THR A 195 -11.52 -24.07 -7.15
N TYR A 196 -12.47 -23.39 -6.51
CA TYR A 196 -12.19 -22.47 -5.38
C TYR A 196 -11.49 -23.18 -4.21
N ALA A 197 -11.96 -24.39 -3.84
CA ALA A 197 -11.34 -25.14 -2.75
C ALA A 197 -9.87 -25.50 -3.07
N MET A 198 -9.60 -25.86 -4.33
CA MET A 198 -8.24 -26.21 -4.78
C MET A 198 -7.34 -24.98 -4.87
N PHE A 199 -7.82 -23.85 -5.40
CA PHE A 199 -7.05 -22.61 -5.44
C PHE A 199 -6.75 -22.06 -4.04
N ARG A 200 -7.69 -22.21 -3.10
CA ARG A 200 -7.43 -21.83 -1.70
C ARG A 200 -6.30 -22.65 -1.09
N LEU A 201 -6.29 -23.98 -1.32
CA LEU A 201 -5.23 -24.84 -0.85
C LEU A 201 -3.89 -24.47 -1.49
N GLN A 202 -3.86 -24.26 -2.81
CA GLN A 202 -2.69 -23.81 -3.55
C GLN A 202 -2.15 -22.48 -3.00
N SER A 203 -3.03 -21.51 -2.70
CA SER A 203 -2.63 -20.21 -2.15
C SER A 203 -1.97 -20.34 -0.78
N VAL A 204 -2.52 -21.18 0.11
CA VAL A 204 -1.93 -21.45 1.43
C VAL A 204 -0.55 -22.08 1.29
N THR A 205 -0.43 -23.15 0.48
CA THR A 205 0.85 -23.86 0.27
C THR A 205 1.88 -22.96 -0.41
N ARG A 206 1.47 -22.08 -1.33
CA ARG A 206 2.37 -21.07 -1.92
C ARG A 206 2.87 -20.08 -0.88
N GLY A 207 2.00 -19.67 0.07
CA GLY A 207 2.41 -18.84 1.21
C GLY A 207 3.48 -19.51 2.08
N GLU A 208 3.33 -20.80 2.38
CA GLU A 208 4.34 -21.59 3.10
C GLU A 208 5.66 -21.64 2.33
N GLN A 209 5.62 -21.88 1.01
CA GLN A 209 6.82 -21.89 0.16
C GLN A 209 7.51 -20.53 0.13
N THR A 210 6.73 -19.44 0.00
CA THR A 210 7.28 -18.08 -0.01
C THR A 210 7.98 -17.75 1.30
N ALA A 211 7.38 -18.10 2.44
CA ALA A 211 7.98 -17.89 3.75
C ALA A 211 9.31 -18.65 3.91
N LEU A 212 9.34 -19.92 3.45
CA LEU A 212 10.57 -20.74 3.47
C LEU A 212 11.67 -20.15 2.57
N ILE A 213 11.31 -19.66 1.38
CA ILE A 213 12.27 -19.01 0.47
C ILE A 213 12.81 -17.72 1.09
N ASP A 214 11.96 -16.89 1.67
CA ASP A 214 12.34 -15.63 2.31
C ASP A 214 13.30 -15.89 3.47
N GLU A 215 12.99 -16.85 4.34
CA GLU A 215 13.86 -17.29 5.42
C GLU A 215 15.21 -17.81 4.90
N ALA A 216 15.18 -18.72 3.92
CA ALA A 216 16.40 -19.32 3.37
C ALA A 216 17.32 -18.29 2.69
N ILE A 217 16.76 -17.30 1.97
CA ILE A 217 17.54 -16.23 1.33
C ILE A 217 18.03 -15.23 2.37
N GLY A 218 17.15 -14.82 3.32
CA GLY A 218 17.50 -13.89 4.38
C GLY A 218 18.65 -14.40 5.25
N GLU A 219 18.61 -15.69 5.59
CA GLU A 219 19.58 -16.34 6.45
C GLU A 219 20.62 -17.19 5.68
N GLN A 220 20.85 -16.91 4.39
CA GLN A 220 21.75 -17.69 3.52
C GLN A 220 23.16 -17.84 4.11
N LYS A 221 23.69 -16.80 4.77
CA LYS A 221 25.00 -16.85 5.43
C LYS A 221 25.00 -17.87 6.58
N LEU A 222 23.90 -17.96 7.32
CA LEU A 222 23.75 -18.88 8.44
C LEU A 222 23.63 -20.32 7.92
N VAL A 223 22.81 -20.55 6.89
CA VAL A 223 22.65 -21.85 6.23
C VAL A 223 24.01 -22.39 5.78
N GLN A 224 24.83 -21.55 5.09
CA GLN A 224 26.17 -21.94 4.64
C GLN A 224 27.16 -22.13 5.80
N ALA A 225 27.11 -21.25 6.83
CA ALA A 225 28.02 -21.35 7.97
C ALA A 225 27.85 -22.66 8.76
N PHE A 226 26.63 -23.19 8.81
CA PHE A 226 26.31 -24.43 9.51
C PHE A 226 26.20 -25.66 8.60
N GLY A 227 26.38 -25.52 7.29
CA GLY A 227 26.30 -26.63 6.31
C GLY A 227 24.89 -27.24 6.22
N HIS A 228 23.84 -26.42 6.36
CA HIS A 228 22.45 -26.85 6.37
C HIS A 228 21.77 -26.83 5.00
N GLU A 229 22.51 -26.70 3.89
CA GLU A 229 21.98 -26.61 2.53
C GLU A 229 21.11 -27.82 2.16
N ALA A 230 21.55 -29.04 2.52
CA ALA A 230 20.82 -30.25 2.22
C ALA A 230 19.48 -30.35 2.96
N GLN A 231 19.43 -29.91 4.23
CA GLN A 231 18.21 -29.89 5.04
C GLN A 231 17.23 -28.84 4.52
N THR A 232 17.74 -27.65 4.20
CA THR A 232 16.93 -26.56 3.63
C THR A 232 16.33 -26.96 2.28
N LEU A 233 17.12 -27.63 1.42
CA LEU A 233 16.64 -28.16 0.13
C LEU A 233 15.57 -29.22 0.33
N ALA A 234 15.76 -30.17 1.26
CA ALA A 234 14.78 -31.21 1.55
C ALA A 234 13.44 -30.62 2.05
N ALA A 235 13.49 -29.60 2.93
CA ALA A 235 12.30 -28.90 3.40
C ALA A 235 11.59 -28.16 2.26
N PHE A 236 12.36 -27.52 1.36
CA PHE A 236 11.82 -26.88 0.17
C PHE A 236 11.15 -27.88 -0.76
N ASP A 237 11.78 -29.00 -1.03
CA ASP A 237 11.25 -30.07 -1.91
C ASP A 237 9.93 -30.63 -1.40
N GLU A 238 9.78 -30.85 -0.07
CA GLU A 238 8.52 -31.30 0.52
C GLU A 238 7.37 -30.31 0.26
N VAL A 239 7.60 -29.01 0.50
CA VAL A 239 6.57 -27.97 0.26
C VAL A 239 6.31 -27.81 -1.23
N ASN A 240 7.35 -27.88 -2.07
CA ASN A 240 7.26 -27.76 -3.53
C ASN A 240 6.46 -28.92 -4.16
N GLU A 241 6.65 -30.16 -3.69
CA GLU A 241 5.86 -31.30 -4.11
C GLU A 241 4.37 -31.16 -3.76
N ARG A 242 4.07 -30.71 -2.52
CA ARG A 242 2.69 -30.38 -2.11
C ARG A 242 2.08 -29.28 -2.99
N LEU A 243 2.87 -28.26 -3.31
CA LEU A 243 2.43 -27.16 -4.17
C LEU A 243 2.18 -27.64 -5.60
N ARG A 244 3.05 -28.50 -6.15
CA ARG A 244 2.86 -29.14 -7.45
C ARG A 244 1.51 -29.86 -7.51
N ASP A 245 1.23 -30.71 -6.52
CA ASP A 245 0.01 -31.51 -6.50
C ASP A 245 -1.27 -30.65 -6.37
N CYS A 246 -1.22 -29.63 -5.50
CA CYS A 246 -2.33 -28.68 -5.37
C CYS A 246 -2.54 -27.87 -6.64
N SER A 247 -1.44 -27.39 -7.26
CA SER A 247 -1.48 -26.62 -8.50
C SER A 247 -2.03 -27.41 -9.66
N LEU A 248 -1.60 -28.68 -9.80
CA LEU A 248 -2.09 -29.58 -10.85
C LEU A 248 -3.60 -29.80 -10.72
N LYS A 249 -4.09 -30.07 -9.50
CA LYS A 249 -5.53 -30.24 -9.24
C LYS A 249 -6.31 -28.94 -9.49
N ALA A 250 -5.81 -27.79 -9.02
CA ALA A 250 -6.42 -26.49 -9.23
C ALA A 250 -6.54 -26.15 -10.72
N THR A 251 -5.45 -26.35 -11.49
CA THR A 251 -5.41 -26.12 -12.93
C THR A 251 -6.34 -27.08 -13.66
N PHE A 252 -6.34 -28.37 -13.30
CA PHE A 252 -7.23 -29.37 -13.91
C PHE A 252 -8.71 -28.98 -13.77
N PHE A 253 -9.16 -28.69 -12.54
CA PHE A 253 -10.56 -28.28 -12.32
C PHE A 253 -10.89 -26.96 -13.00
N SER A 254 -10.00 -26.00 -12.97
CA SER A 254 -10.17 -24.73 -13.68
C SER A 254 -10.29 -24.91 -15.19
N SER A 255 -9.46 -25.79 -15.77
CA SER A 255 -9.46 -26.09 -17.20
C SER A 255 -10.74 -26.78 -17.68
N LEU A 256 -11.46 -27.47 -16.80
CA LEU A 256 -12.75 -28.09 -17.13
C LEU A 256 -13.88 -27.08 -17.38
N THR A 257 -13.75 -25.86 -16.86
CA THR A 257 -14.82 -24.85 -16.97
C THR A 257 -15.16 -24.55 -18.44
N ASN A 258 -14.14 -24.24 -19.26
CA ASN A 258 -14.36 -23.91 -20.67
C ASN A 258 -14.90 -25.06 -21.51
N PRO A 259 -14.36 -26.29 -21.48
CA PRO A 259 -14.93 -27.42 -22.22
C PRO A 259 -16.35 -27.75 -21.81
N CYS A 260 -16.65 -27.78 -20.50
CA CYS A 260 -17.99 -28.11 -20.01
C CYS A 260 -19.04 -27.05 -20.38
N THR A 261 -18.70 -25.76 -20.27
CA THR A 261 -19.60 -24.68 -20.69
C THR A 261 -19.78 -24.66 -22.20
N ARG A 262 -18.72 -24.91 -22.99
CA ARG A 262 -18.83 -25.06 -24.45
C ARG A 262 -19.70 -26.24 -24.84
N PHE A 263 -19.61 -27.37 -24.14
CA PHE A 263 -20.47 -28.52 -24.39
C PHE A 263 -21.96 -28.16 -24.20
N VAL A 264 -22.30 -27.49 -23.08
CA VAL A 264 -23.68 -27.06 -22.82
C VAL A 264 -24.15 -26.03 -23.89
N ASN A 265 -23.26 -25.09 -24.25
CA ASN A 265 -23.59 -24.12 -25.30
C ASN A 265 -23.80 -24.79 -26.67
N SER A 266 -23.03 -25.84 -27.00
CA SER A 266 -23.22 -26.62 -28.22
C SER A 266 -24.54 -27.39 -28.17
N LEU A 267 -24.98 -27.86 -27.00
CA LEU A 267 -26.30 -28.49 -26.84
C LEU A 267 -27.41 -27.48 -27.06
N VAL A 268 -27.30 -26.25 -26.51
CA VAL A 268 -28.25 -25.16 -26.80
C VAL A 268 -28.31 -24.86 -28.29
N TYR A 269 -27.15 -24.75 -28.92
CA TYR A 269 -27.01 -24.45 -30.36
C TYR A 269 -27.65 -25.55 -31.19
N ALA A 270 -27.41 -26.83 -30.89
CA ALA A 270 -28.02 -27.97 -31.56
C ALA A 270 -29.55 -28.00 -31.39
N ALA A 271 -30.07 -27.75 -30.17
CA ALA A 271 -31.48 -27.69 -29.89
C ALA A 271 -32.19 -26.56 -30.67
N VAL A 272 -31.53 -25.37 -30.71
CA VAL A 272 -32.00 -24.23 -31.53
C VAL A 272 -31.97 -24.58 -33.01
N GLY A 273 -30.90 -25.20 -33.50
CA GLY A 273 -30.76 -25.63 -34.89
C GLY A 273 -31.87 -26.62 -35.28
N PHE A 274 -32.14 -27.62 -34.44
CA PHE A 274 -33.20 -28.59 -34.70
C PHE A 274 -34.59 -27.96 -34.66
N ALA A 275 -34.95 -27.21 -33.61
CA ALA A 275 -36.23 -26.56 -33.49
C ALA A 275 -36.47 -25.51 -34.59
N GLY A 276 -35.42 -24.74 -34.92
CA GLY A 276 -35.46 -23.74 -35.97
C GLY A 276 -35.54 -24.33 -37.37
N ALA A 277 -34.87 -25.45 -37.64
CA ALA A 277 -35.02 -26.19 -38.90
C ALA A 277 -36.43 -26.72 -39.08
N LEU A 278 -37.06 -27.30 -38.04
CA LEU A 278 -38.45 -27.71 -38.06
C LEU A 278 -39.41 -26.53 -38.30
N ALA A 279 -39.12 -25.37 -37.68
CA ALA A 279 -39.92 -24.16 -37.91
C ALA A 279 -39.75 -23.63 -39.33
N ALA A 280 -38.57 -23.74 -39.93
CA ALA A 280 -38.28 -23.33 -41.31
C ALA A 280 -39.00 -24.24 -42.32
N VAL A 281 -38.98 -25.59 -42.12
CA VAL A 281 -39.71 -26.55 -42.97
C VAL A 281 -41.22 -26.29 -42.94
N ASN A 282 -41.75 -25.89 -41.77
CA ASN A 282 -43.18 -25.54 -41.60
C ASN A 282 -43.51 -24.11 -42.07
N GLY A 283 -42.59 -23.39 -42.70
CA GLY A 283 -42.79 -22.02 -43.20
C GLY A 283 -42.97 -20.94 -42.14
N ARG A 284 -42.66 -21.24 -40.87
CA ARG A 284 -42.79 -20.29 -39.75
C ARG A 284 -41.52 -19.43 -39.54
N LEU A 285 -40.42 -19.81 -40.13
CA LEU A 285 -39.14 -19.11 -40.05
C LEU A 285 -38.45 -19.18 -41.40
N THR A 286 -37.71 -18.11 -41.81
CA THR A 286 -36.86 -18.14 -43.02
C THR A 286 -35.52 -18.80 -42.69
N ILE A 287 -34.76 -19.20 -43.73
CA ILE A 287 -33.40 -19.75 -43.57
C ILE A 287 -32.50 -18.68 -42.95
N GLY A 288 -32.63 -17.43 -43.40
CA GLY A 288 -31.91 -16.30 -42.84
C GLY A 288 -32.30 -16.02 -41.37
N GLY A 289 -33.61 -16.17 -41.04
CA GLY A 289 -34.08 -16.09 -39.67
C GLY A 289 -33.49 -17.17 -38.76
N LEU A 290 -33.32 -18.40 -39.25
CA LEU A 290 -32.62 -19.48 -38.54
C LEU A 290 -31.17 -19.14 -38.30
N SER A 291 -30.47 -18.63 -39.33
CA SER A 291 -29.08 -18.16 -39.22
C SER A 291 -28.93 -17.07 -38.15
N SER A 292 -29.84 -16.07 -38.16
CA SER A 292 -29.86 -15.01 -37.14
C SER A 292 -30.05 -15.58 -35.74
N PHE A 293 -30.98 -16.54 -35.59
CA PHE A 293 -31.26 -17.15 -34.29
C PHE A 293 -30.09 -17.95 -33.73
N LEU A 294 -29.39 -18.70 -34.57
CA LEU A 294 -28.15 -19.42 -34.20
C LEU A 294 -27.04 -18.45 -33.73
N SER A 295 -26.92 -17.31 -34.40
CA SER A 295 -25.99 -16.24 -34.00
C SER A 295 -26.36 -15.67 -32.62
N TYR A 296 -27.66 -15.45 -32.38
CA TYR A 296 -28.12 -14.97 -31.07
C TYR A 296 -27.96 -16.01 -29.95
N ALA A 297 -28.17 -17.30 -30.22
CA ALA A 297 -27.93 -18.36 -29.24
C ALA A 297 -26.47 -18.34 -28.75
N ASN A 298 -25.50 -18.11 -29.64
CA ASN A 298 -24.11 -17.93 -29.26
C ASN A 298 -23.84 -16.63 -28.48
N GLN A 299 -24.40 -15.52 -28.91
CA GLN A 299 -24.23 -14.22 -28.24
C GLN A 299 -24.89 -14.18 -26.87
N TYR A 300 -26.00 -14.87 -26.66
CA TYR A 300 -26.71 -14.97 -25.39
C TYR A 300 -25.93 -15.74 -24.34
N THR A 301 -25.26 -16.85 -24.73
CA THR A 301 -24.58 -17.73 -23.79
C THR A 301 -23.19 -17.23 -23.36
N LYS A 302 -22.52 -16.43 -24.21
CA LYS A 302 -21.17 -15.93 -23.97
C LYS A 302 -21.03 -15.09 -22.68
N PRO A 303 -21.90 -14.08 -22.40
CA PRO A 303 -21.77 -13.23 -21.21
C PRO A 303 -21.92 -13.99 -19.88
N PHE A 304 -22.65 -15.09 -19.83
CA PHE A 304 -22.80 -15.88 -18.59
C PHE A 304 -21.48 -16.46 -18.10
N ASN A 305 -20.57 -16.83 -19.01
CA ASN A 305 -19.25 -17.32 -18.65
C ASN A 305 -18.35 -16.19 -18.16
N GLU A 306 -18.46 -15.00 -18.77
CA GLU A 306 -17.66 -13.83 -18.44
C GLU A 306 -18.10 -13.20 -17.10
N ILE A 307 -19.40 -13.05 -16.87
CA ILE A 307 -19.96 -12.42 -15.65
C ILE A 307 -19.50 -13.15 -14.37
N SER A 308 -19.42 -14.49 -14.39
CA SER A 308 -18.99 -15.24 -13.20
C SER A 308 -17.57 -14.88 -12.76
N GLY A 309 -16.64 -14.70 -13.71
CA GLY A 309 -15.28 -14.24 -13.43
C GLY A 309 -15.27 -12.80 -12.91
N VAL A 310 -15.99 -11.91 -13.60
CA VAL A 310 -16.07 -10.49 -13.25
C VAL A 310 -16.62 -10.26 -11.84
N VAL A 311 -17.66 -11.01 -11.43
CA VAL A 311 -18.21 -10.91 -10.08
C VAL A 311 -17.16 -11.25 -9.01
N THR A 312 -16.34 -12.27 -9.27
CA THR A 312 -15.25 -12.64 -8.35
C THR A 312 -14.18 -11.55 -8.27
N GLU A 313 -13.75 -11.01 -9.41
CA GLU A 313 -12.78 -9.92 -9.46
C GLU A 313 -13.33 -8.63 -8.82
N LEU A 314 -14.60 -8.30 -9.04
CA LEU A 314 -15.24 -7.17 -8.39
C LEU A 314 -15.32 -7.33 -6.87
N GLN A 315 -15.60 -8.54 -6.36
CA GLN A 315 -15.57 -8.83 -4.93
C GLN A 315 -14.16 -8.66 -4.35
N ASN A 316 -13.14 -9.12 -5.07
CA ASN A 316 -11.75 -8.94 -4.69
C ASN A 316 -11.36 -7.45 -4.68
N ALA A 317 -11.71 -6.71 -5.73
CA ALA A 317 -11.51 -5.28 -5.84
C ALA A 317 -12.16 -4.49 -4.69
N LEU A 318 -13.41 -4.84 -4.33
CA LEU A 318 -14.11 -4.23 -3.20
C LEU A 318 -13.44 -4.56 -1.85
N ALA A 319 -12.89 -5.76 -1.69
CA ALA A 319 -12.13 -6.10 -0.49
C ALA A 319 -10.84 -5.28 -0.39
N CYS A 320 -10.12 -5.10 -1.51
CA CYS A 320 -8.94 -4.25 -1.59
C CYS A 320 -9.28 -2.78 -1.32
N ALA A 321 -10.34 -2.23 -1.95
CA ALA A 321 -10.84 -0.89 -1.66
C ALA A 321 -11.20 -0.72 -0.17
N GLY A 322 -11.79 -1.75 0.44
CA GLY A 322 -12.10 -1.76 1.88
C GLY A 322 -10.86 -1.53 2.74
N ARG A 323 -9.76 -2.25 2.48
CA ARG A 323 -8.49 -2.06 3.21
C ARG A 323 -7.87 -0.68 3.02
N VAL A 324 -7.99 -0.11 1.81
CA VAL A 324 -7.54 1.27 1.54
C VAL A 324 -8.41 2.28 2.30
N PHE A 325 -9.73 2.07 2.34
CA PHE A 325 -10.63 2.94 3.09
C PHE A 325 -10.46 2.81 4.61
N GLU A 326 -10.15 1.61 5.13
CA GLU A 326 -9.75 1.44 6.53
C GLU A 326 -8.56 2.33 6.87
N LEU A 327 -7.54 2.37 5.99
CA LEU A 327 -6.38 3.25 6.18
C LEU A 327 -6.78 4.74 6.15
N ILE A 328 -7.70 5.16 5.26
CA ILE A 328 -8.17 6.56 5.19
C ILE A 328 -9.03 6.93 6.41
N ASP A 329 -9.70 5.96 7.03
CA ASP A 329 -10.59 6.16 8.18
C ASP A 329 -9.88 6.05 9.54
N GLU A 330 -8.61 5.64 9.55
CA GLU A 330 -7.82 5.62 10.78
C GLU A 330 -7.79 7.01 11.42
N PRO A 331 -7.87 7.10 12.74
CA PRO A 331 -7.82 8.38 13.42
C PRO A 331 -6.53 9.14 13.08
N ALA A 332 -6.67 10.34 12.53
CA ALA A 332 -5.54 11.22 12.33
C ALA A 332 -4.92 11.62 13.68
N GLN A 333 -3.66 12.04 13.65
CA GLN A 333 -3.02 12.64 14.82
C GLN A 333 -3.88 13.78 15.37
N THR A 334 -4.04 13.86 16.69
CA THR A 334 -4.77 14.93 17.34
C THR A 334 -4.29 16.29 16.81
N PRO A 335 -5.15 17.13 16.24
CA PRO A 335 -4.73 18.43 15.72
C PRO A 335 -4.16 19.30 16.85
N ASP A 336 -3.27 20.20 16.49
CA ASP A 336 -2.84 21.22 17.45
C ASP A 336 -4.04 22.09 17.85
N PRO A 337 -4.12 22.59 19.10
CA PRO A 337 -5.20 23.48 19.54
C PRO A 337 -5.37 24.67 18.60
N ALA A 338 -6.60 25.17 18.45
CA ALA A 338 -6.87 26.33 17.58
C ALA A 338 -6.19 27.63 18.09
N ASP A 339 -5.91 27.69 19.39
CA ASP A 339 -5.20 28.75 20.11
C ASP A 339 -3.74 28.35 20.44
N ALA A 340 -3.19 27.36 19.72
CA ALA A 340 -1.83 26.90 19.99
C ALA A 340 -0.80 28.02 19.86
N GLU A 341 0.05 28.09 20.86
CA GLU A 341 1.14 29.05 20.94
C GLU A 341 2.29 28.65 19.99
N GLN A 342 3.06 29.65 19.58
CA GLN A 342 4.33 29.45 18.87
C GLN A 342 5.47 29.93 19.77
N ILE A 343 6.50 29.12 19.87
CA ILE A 343 7.71 29.47 20.59
C ILE A 343 8.81 29.80 19.56
N ASP A 344 9.39 30.98 19.65
CA ASP A 344 10.49 31.40 18.78
C ASP A 344 11.75 31.54 19.61
N ARG A 345 12.77 30.72 19.28
CA ARG A 345 14.10 30.67 19.92
C ARG A 345 14.04 30.57 21.44
N PRO A 346 13.56 29.46 22.00
CA PRO A 346 13.55 29.23 23.44
C PRO A 346 14.97 29.22 24.00
N ASP A 347 15.11 29.59 25.27
CA ASP A 347 16.38 29.46 26.00
C ASP A 347 16.73 27.98 26.24
N GLY A 348 15.73 27.11 26.26
CA GLY A 348 15.86 25.67 26.35
C GLY A 348 15.73 25.12 27.77
N ALA A 349 15.03 25.81 28.67
CA ALA A 349 14.62 25.22 29.92
C ALA A 349 13.56 24.15 29.67
N VAL A 350 13.69 22.97 30.28
CA VAL A 350 12.70 21.89 30.14
C VAL A 350 12.28 21.41 31.54
N SER A 351 10.97 21.40 31.81
CA SER A 351 10.41 20.74 32.98
C SER A 351 9.46 19.63 32.58
N ILE A 352 9.55 18.52 33.28
CA ILE A 352 8.71 17.33 33.14
C ILE A 352 8.17 17.07 34.54
N ASP A 353 6.85 17.12 34.66
CA ASP A 353 6.19 17.08 35.96
C ASP A 353 5.20 15.93 36.04
N HIS A 354 5.50 14.93 36.86
CA HIS A 354 4.65 13.77 37.16
C HIS A 354 4.12 13.06 35.91
N VAL A 355 4.99 12.83 34.91
CA VAL A 355 4.61 12.23 33.63
C VAL A 355 4.41 10.73 33.75
N TYR A 356 3.28 10.26 33.20
CA TYR A 356 2.95 8.85 32.97
C TYR A 356 2.76 8.61 31.49
N PHE A 357 3.24 7.46 31.01
CA PHE A 357 3.09 7.09 29.60
C PHE A 357 3.17 5.58 29.40
N SER A 358 2.33 5.07 28.48
CA SER A 358 2.31 3.67 28.04
C SER A 358 2.02 3.58 26.56
N TYR A 359 2.78 2.75 25.82
CA TYR A 359 2.44 2.47 24.40
C TYR A 359 1.16 1.63 24.25
N THR A 360 0.89 0.79 25.24
CA THR A 360 -0.32 -0.03 25.33
C THR A 360 -0.89 0.06 26.74
N PRO A 361 -2.22 0.12 26.91
CA PRO A 361 -2.85 0.28 28.24
C PRO A 361 -2.44 -0.79 29.26
N ASP A 362 -2.10 -2.00 28.78
CA ASP A 362 -1.79 -3.15 29.64
C ASP A 362 -0.34 -3.15 30.15
N ARG A 363 0.54 -2.31 29.60
CA ARG A 363 1.97 -2.29 29.96
C ARG A 363 2.44 -0.88 30.25
N LYS A 364 2.44 -0.52 31.53
CA LYS A 364 3.03 0.73 32.01
C LYS A 364 4.51 0.76 31.70
N LEU A 365 5.01 1.90 31.20
CA LEU A 365 6.41 2.06 30.82
C LEU A 365 7.07 3.22 31.53
N ILE A 366 6.44 4.37 31.62
CA ILE A 366 6.91 5.54 32.37
C ILE A 366 5.91 5.81 33.48
N GLU A 367 6.38 5.87 34.74
CA GLU A 367 5.54 6.14 35.89
C GLU A 367 6.18 7.23 36.75
N ASP A 368 5.41 8.28 37.06
CA ASP A 368 5.78 9.40 37.93
C ASP A 368 7.15 10.05 37.60
N PHE A 369 7.36 10.32 36.32
CA PHE A 369 8.64 10.87 35.87
C PHE A 369 8.68 12.38 36.07
N THR A 370 9.65 12.85 36.85
CA THR A 370 9.86 14.28 37.12
C THR A 370 11.32 14.67 36.85
N LEU A 371 11.53 15.78 36.11
CA LEU A 371 12.85 16.29 35.74
C LEU A 371 12.82 17.80 35.47
N HIS A 372 13.79 18.54 35.98
CA HIS A 372 13.98 19.94 35.65
C HIS A 372 15.38 20.17 35.09
N VAL A 373 15.45 20.75 33.90
CA VAL A 373 16.68 21.03 33.15
C VAL A 373 16.80 22.52 32.89
N GLN A 374 17.94 23.10 33.27
CA GLN A 374 18.25 24.51 33.01
C GLN A 374 18.77 24.72 31.59
N PRO A 375 18.63 25.91 31.00
CA PRO A 375 19.20 26.25 29.71
C PRO A 375 20.68 25.89 29.60
N GLY A 376 21.06 25.25 28.50
CA GLY A 376 22.46 24.89 28.22
C GLY A 376 22.97 23.65 28.94
N GLN A 377 22.21 23.00 29.81
CA GLN A 377 22.61 21.76 30.49
C GLN A 377 22.62 20.55 29.54
N ARG A 378 23.57 19.66 29.78
CA ARG A 378 23.69 18.36 29.12
C ARG A 378 23.12 17.27 30.03
N VAL A 379 22.08 16.61 29.56
CA VAL A 379 21.39 15.53 30.26
C VAL A 379 21.72 14.20 29.60
N ALA A 380 22.47 13.33 30.28
CA ALA A 380 22.71 11.97 29.82
C ALA A 380 21.67 11.02 30.37
N ILE A 381 21.00 10.26 29.50
CA ILE A 381 20.03 9.24 29.87
C ILE A 381 20.71 7.88 29.75
N VAL A 382 20.87 7.18 30.88
CA VAL A 382 21.55 5.89 30.95
C VAL A 382 20.64 4.83 31.56
N GLY A 383 20.82 3.57 31.18
CA GLY A 383 20.05 2.44 31.69
C GLY A 383 20.04 1.25 30.73
N PRO A 384 19.56 0.09 31.14
CA PRO A 384 19.48 -1.10 30.32
C PRO A 384 18.57 -0.91 29.10
N THR A 385 18.69 -1.82 28.13
CA THR A 385 17.83 -1.81 26.95
C THR A 385 16.37 -2.02 27.39
N GLY A 386 15.44 -1.25 26.80
CA GLY A 386 14.00 -1.34 27.12
C GLY A 386 13.54 -0.57 28.35
N CYS A 387 14.42 0.18 29.06
CA CYS A 387 14.02 0.95 30.24
C CYS A 387 13.29 2.28 29.94
N GLY A 388 13.04 2.63 28.66
CA GLY A 388 12.28 3.83 28.29
C GLY A 388 13.09 5.04 27.79
N LYS A 389 14.40 4.90 27.51
CA LYS A 389 15.25 6.02 27.03
C LYS A 389 14.72 6.66 25.75
N THR A 390 14.48 5.86 24.71
CA THR A 390 13.92 6.34 23.43
C THR A 390 12.50 6.88 23.61
N THR A 391 11.74 6.32 24.55
CA THR A 391 10.39 6.82 24.87
C THR A 391 10.45 8.26 25.40
N MET A 392 11.40 8.60 26.24
CA MET A 392 11.62 9.98 26.68
C MET A 392 11.86 10.95 25.52
N ILE A 393 12.68 10.55 24.56
CA ILE A 393 12.92 11.33 23.33
C ILE A 393 11.60 11.53 22.57
N ASN A 394 10.81 10.47 22.40
CA ASN A 394 9.54 10.52 21.69
C ASN A 394 8.54 11.46 22.36
N LEU A 395 8.51 11.51 23.69
CA LEU A 395 7.68 12.42 24.46
C LEU A 395 8.16 13.88 24.35
N LEU A 396 9.47 14.14 24.44
CA LEU A 396 10.04 15.48 24.27
C LEU A 396 9.76 16.06 22.87
N MET A 397 9.85 15.23 21.82
CA MET A 397 9.51 15.61 20.43
C MET A 397 8.01 15.67 20.17
N ARG A 398 7.19 15.30 21.17
CA ARG A 398 5.75 15.17 21.01
C ARG A 398 5.37 14.29 19.81
N PHE A 399 6.10 13.17 19.62
CA PHE A 399 5.67 12.11 18.72
C PHE A 399 4.52 11.31 19.32
N TYR A 400 4.46 11.27 20.65
CA TYR A 400 3.39 10.76 21.47
C TYR A 400 3.00 11.81 22.51
N ASP A 401 1.72 11.95 22.80
CA ASP A 401 1.24 12.76 23.93
C ASP A 401 1.29 11.91 25.20
N VAL A 402 1.53 12.54 26.35
CA VAL A 402 1.58 11.85 27.67
C VAL A 402 0.19 11.41 28.11
N ASP A 403 0.10 10.31 28.86
CA ASP A 403 -1.17 9.82 29.43
C ASP A 403 -1.64 10.76 30.57
N SER A 404 -0.71 11.22 31.41
CA SER A 404 -0.94 12.23 32.45
C SER A 404 0.37 12.93 32.80
N GLY A 405 0.28 14.04 33.53
CA GLY A 405 1.40 14.94 33.79
C GLY A 405 1.62 15.96 32.69
N GLU A 406 2.68 16.74 32.78
CA GLU A 406 2.96 17.86 31.87
C GLU A 406 4.43 17.93 31.51
N ILE A 407 4.70 18.33 30.26
CA ILE A 407 6.05 18.65 29.75
C ILE A 407 6.04 20.10 29.30
N HIS A 408 6.95 20.90 29.84
CA HIS A 408 7.07 22.32 29.50
C HIS A 408 8.45 22.60 28.87
N VAL A 409 8.44 23.51 27.89
CA VAL A 409 9.64 24.10 27.31
C VAL A 409 9.55 25.61 27.51
N ASP A 410 10.50 26.18 28.26
CA ASP A 410 10.52 27.59 28.71
C ASP A 410 9.18 28.04 29.35
N GLY A 411 8.57 27.16 30.16
CA GLY A 411 7.32 27.42 30.85
C GLY A 411 6.06 27.21 30.01
N HIS A 412 6.17 26.91 28.71
CA HIS A 412 5.03 26.61 27.83
C HIS A 412 4.78 25.10 27.80
N GLU A 413 3.57 24.68 28.10
CA GLU A 413 3.18 23.27 28.01
C GLU A 413 3.26 22.79 26.56
N THR A 414 3.97 21.67 26.28
CA THR A 414 4.18 21.18 24.92
C THR A 414 2.86 20.85 24.18
N ARG A 415 1.79 20.47 24.89
CA ARG A 415 0.47 20.22 24.30
C ARG A 415 -0.23 21.50 23.82
N ARG A 416 0.15 22.68 24.36
CA ARG A 416 -0.36 23.99 23.94
C ARG A 416 0.45 24.62 22.84
N LEU A 417 1.64 24.10 22.54
CA LEU A 417 2.47 24.55 21.42
C LEU A 417 2.02 23.89 20.11
N THR A 418 2.23 24.57 18.97
CA THR A 418 2.19 23.88 17.69
C THR A 418 3.34 22.88 17.62
N ARG A 419 3.08 21.65 17.13
CA ARG A 419 4.15 20.64 16.96
C ARG A 419 5.27 21.13 16.07
N ARG A 420 4.93 21.94 15.07
CA ARG A 420 5.91 22.54 14.17
C ARG A 420 6.87 23.45 14.93
N SER A 421 6.36 24.39 15.71
CA SER A 421 7.17 25.32 16.49
C SER A 421 8.06 24.59 17.50
N LEU A 422 7.54 23.57 18.19
CA LEU A 422 8.33 22.75 19.11
C LEU A 422 9.48 22.05 18.39
N ARG A 423 9.21 21.39 17.27
CA ARG A 423 10.18 20.56 16.53
C ARG A 423 11.23 21.39 15.78
N GLU A 424 10.89 22.56 15.30
CA GLU A 424 11.84 23.49 14.66
C GLU A 424 12.93 23.97 15.64
N ASN A 425 12.65 23.98 16.94
CA ASN A 425 13.55 24.38 18.01
C ASN A 425 14.35 23.21 18.61
N ILE A 426 14.15 21.98 18.16
CA ILE A 426 14.86 20.79 18.63
C ILE A 426 15.61 20.12 17.47
N GLY A 427 16.92 20.18 17.49
CA GLY A 427 17.76 19.43 16.56
C GLY A 427 17.87 17.97 16.99
N MET A 428 17.59 17.01 16.10
CA MET A 428 17.62 15.59 16.44
C MET A 428 18.60 14.81 15.58
N VAL A 429 19.48 14.04 16.21
CA VAL A 429 20.35 13.04 15.56
C VAL A 429 19.92 11.66 16.05
N LEU A 430 19.36 10.87 15.15
CA LEU A 430 18.89 9.52 15.42
C LEU A 430 20.02 8.49 15.36
N GLN A 431 19.80 7.35 16.01
CA GLN A 431 20.66 6.17 15.91
C GLN A 431 20.76 5.68 14.47
N ASP A 432 19.61 5.56 13.80
CA ASP A 432 19.53 5.18 12.40
C ASP A 432 19.76 6.40 11.51
N THR A 433 20.83 6.36 10.74
CA THR A 433 21.17 7.42 9.81
C THR A 433 20.36 7.32 8.53
N TRP A 434 19.36 8.19 8.39
CA TRP A 434 18.55 8.24 7.19
C TRP A 434 19.02 9.35 6.24
N LEU A 435 19.22 8.99 4.97
CA LEU A 435 19.53 9.89 3.87
C LEU A 435 18.54 9.67 2.74
N SER A 436 18.02 10.76 2.17
CA SER A 436 17.15 10.67 1.00
C SER A 436 17.95 10.46 -0.28
N ALA A 437 17.33 9.83 -1.28
CA ALA A 437 17.87 9.83 -2.64
C ALA A 437 17.97 11.28 -3.14
N GLY A 438 19.16 11.66 -3.66
CA GLY A 438 19.45 13.03 -4.07
C GLY A 438 20.91 13.38 -3.86
N THR A 439 21.27 14.64 -3.99
CA THR A 439 22.64 15.12 -3.78
C THR A 439 23.01 15.21 -2.30
N ILE A 440 24.30 15.16 -1.99
CA ILE A 440 24.79 15.43 -0.63
C ILE A 440 24.38 16.84 -0.17
N ARG A 441 24.41 17.82 -1.08
CA ARG A 441 23.96 19.19 -0.84
C ARG A 441 22.50 19.22 -0.35
N GLU A 442 21.60 18.58 -1.07
CA GLU A 442 20.17 18.49 -0.71
C GLU A 442 19.96 17.80 0.64
N ASN A 443 20.73 16.75 0.91
CA ASN A 443 20.65 16.03 2.18
C ASN A 443 21.09 16.89 3.38
N ILE A 444 22.12 17.73 3.24
CA ILE A 444 22.53 18.66 4.30
C ILE A 444 21.50 19.78 4.43
N ALA A 445 21.03 20.34 3.30
CA ALA A 445 20.07 21.45 3.27
C ALA A 445 18.65 21.08 3.72
N MET A 446 18.37 19.79 3.95
CA MET A 446 17.01 19.33 4.30
C MET A 446 16.38 20.06 5.49
N GLY A 447 17.18 20.42 6.50
CA GLY A 447 16.71 21.16 7.68
C GLY A 447 16.52 22.66 7.43
N LYS A 448 17.19 23.23 6.39
CA LYS A 448 17.12 24.64 5.99
C LYS A 448 17.22 24.71 4.46
N PRO A 449 16.08 24.57 3.73
CA PRO A 449 16.08 24.51 2.26
C PRO A 449 16.68 25.75 1.57
N ASP A 450 16.58 26.92 2.21
CA ASP A 450 17.07 28.21 1.70
C ASP A 450 18.53 28.49 2.06
N ALA A 451 19.28 27.47 2.59
CA ALA A 451 20.67 27.64 2.98
C ALA A 451 21.57 27.94 1.78
N THR A 452 22.49 28.90 1.95
CA THR A 452 23.50 29.19 0.94
C THR A 452 24.58 28.10 0.89
N ASP A 453 25.33 28.04 -0.21
CA ASP A 453 26.41 27.07 -0.35
C ASP A 453 27.49 27.29 0.71
N GLU A 454 27.75 28.55 1.11
CA GLU A 454 28.69 28.87 2.18
C GLU A 454 28.24 28.32 3.53
N GLU A 455 26.96 28.43 3.86
CA GLU A 455 26.38 27.87 5.10
C GLU A 455 26.46 26.33 5.10
N ILE A 456 26.13 25.68 3.98
CA ILE A 456 26.23 24.23 3.82
C ILE A 456 27.68 23.75 4.00
N ILE A 457 28.64 24.44 3.36
CA ILE A 457 30.08 24.13 3.48
C ILE A 457 30.54 24.36 4.91
N ALA A 458 30.11 25.43 5.58
CA ALA A 458 30.44 25.72 6.97
C ALA A 458 29.94 24.60 7.92
N ALA A 459 28.68 24.20 7.77
CA ALA A 459 28.09 23.09 8.53
C ALA A 459 28.85 21.76 8.29
N ALA A 460 29.18 21.46 7.03
CA ALA A 460 29.96 20.27 6.68
C ALA A 460 31.40 20.30 7.23
N LYS A 461 32.02 21.48 7.32
CA LYS A 461 33.33 21.63 7.99
C LYS A 461 33.22 21.44 9.50
N ALA A 462 32.20 22.00 10.11
CA ALA A 462 31.96 21.88 11.55
C ALA A 462 31.68 20.43 11.97
N SER A 463 30.99 19.66 11.14
CA SER A 463 30.71 18.22 11.35
C SER A 463 31.85 17.29 10.89
N HIS A 464 32.96 17.79 10.38
CA HIS A 464 34.05 17.02 9.73
C HIS A 464 33.64 16.27 8.44
N ALA A 465 32.46 16.52 7.88
CA ALA A 465 32.02 15.89 6.64
C ALA A 465 32.74 16.42 5.39
N HIS A 466 33.12 17.71 5.37
CA HIS A 466 33.72 18.37 4.20
C HIS A 466 34.92 17.62 3.62
N SER A 467 35.77 17.03 4.49
CA SER A 467 37.00 16.36 4.08
C SER A 467 36.77 15.12 3.20
N PHE A 468 35.71 14.35 3.43
CA PHE A 468 35.41 13.22 2.58
C PHE A 468 34.56 13.63 1.38
N ILE A 469 33.65 14.61 1.55
CA ILE A 469 32.81 15.12 0.45
C ILE A 469 33.71 15.62 -0.70
N LYS A 470 34.74 16.38 -0.41
CA LYS A 470 35.71 16.86 -1.41
C LYS A 470 36.46 15.77 -2.20
N ARG A 471 36.52 14.54 -1.68
CA ARG A 471 37.17 13.40 -2.35
C ARG A 471 36.24 12.64 -3.27
N LEU A 472 34.93 12.89 -3.20
CA LEU A 472 33.98 12.31 -4.10
C LEU A 472 34.07 12.97 -5.48
N PRO A 473 33.80 12.25 -6.56
CA PRO A 473 33.96 12.78 -7.94
C PRO A 473 33.23 14.10 -8.16
N ASP A 474 31.99 14.22 -7.71
CA ASP A 474 31.13 15.40 -7.89
C ASP A 474 31.00 16.25 -6.61
N GLY A 475 31.80 15.95 -5.56
CA GLY A 475 31.77 16.70 -4.31
C GLY A 475 30.38 16.77 -3.69
N TYR A 476 29.89 17.97 -3.40
CA TYR A 476 28.54 18.19 -2.84
C TYR A 476 27.40 17.81 -3.78
N ASN A 477 27.64 17.75 -5.10
CA ASN A 477 26.65 17.36 -6.11
C ASN A 477 26.64 15.83 -6.33
N THR A 478 27.45 15.06 -5.59
CA THR A 478 27.41 13.61 -5.66
C THR A 478 26.03 13.11 -5.29
N VAL A 479 25.40 12.37 -6.20
CA VAL A 479 24.09 11.77 -6.00
C VAL A 479 24.26 10.49 -5.19
N ILE A 480 23.51 10.38 -4.10
CA ILE A 480 23.44 9.19 -3.26
C ILE A 480 22.08 8.51 -3.45
N SER A 481 22.09 7.18 -3.47
CA SER A 481 20.87 6.38 -3.45
C SER A 481 20.20 6.44 -2.08
N GLU A 482 18.96 6.02 -2.02
CA GLU A 482 18.24 5.80 -0.77
C GLU A 482 19.10 4.95 0.19
N SER A 483 19.20 5.35 1.44
CA SER A 483 20.12 4.76 2.44
C SER A 483 21.63 5.01 2.21
N GLY A 484 22.03 5.82 1.24
CA GLY A 484 23.41 6.27 1.05
C GLY A 484 24.41 5.15 0.70
N GLY A 485 24.03 4.20 -0.16
CA GLY A 485 24.70 2.91 -0.41
C GLY A 485 26.22 2.91 -0.66
N GLN A 486 26.84 4.02 -1.06
CA GLN A 486 28.29 4.15 -1.29
C GLN A 486 29.04 4.74 -0.08
N LEU A 487 28.32 5.24 0.93
CA LEU A 487 28.90 5.89 2.09
C LEU A 487 29.04 4.91 3.27
N SER A 488 30.16 5.00 4.01
CA SER A 488 30.29 4.27 5.27
C SER A 488 29.29 4.79 6.31
N GLN A 489 28.96 3.97 7.32
CA GLN A 489 28.03 4.36 8.39
C GLN A 489 28.48 5.66 9.09
N GLY A 490 29.79 5.81 9.36
CA GLY A 490 30.34 7.04 9.93
C GLY A 490 30.18 8.26 9.03
N GLN A 491 30.36 8.11 7.70
CA GLN A 491 30.14 9.20 6.75
C GLN A 491 28.67 9.63 6.71
N LYS A 492 27.73 8.69 6.73
CA LYS A 492 26.29 8.97 6.83
C LYS A 492 25.96 9.75 8.10
N GLN A 493 26.53 9.34 9.24
CA GLN A 493 26.33 10.03 10.51
C GLN A 493 26.87 11.46 10.50
N LEU A 494 28.06 11.69 9.92
CA LEU A 494 28.61 13.04 9.77
C LEU A 494 27.73 13.94 8.89
N LEU A 495 27.04 13.40 7.87
CA LEU A 495 26.05 14.16 7.09
C LEU A 495 24.79 14.49 7.90
N CYS A 496 24.28 13.55 8.71
CA CYS A 496 23.16 13.81 9.61
C CYS A 496 23.50 14.88 10.65
N ILE A 497 24.73 14.87 11.19
CA ILE A 497 25.24 15.92 12.09
C ILE A 497 25.34 17.26 11.35
N ALA A 498 25.84 17.28 10.10
CA ALA A 498 25.92 18.51 9.29
C ALA A 498 24.52 19.14 9.09
N ARG A 499 23.51 18.32 8.85
CA ARG A 499 22.11 18.74 8.74
C ARG A 499 21.61 19.49 9.98
N VAL A 500 21.88 18.94 11.16
CA VAL A 500 21.48 19.56 12.44
C VAL A 500 22.32 20.82 12.75
N MET A 501 23.62 20.81 12.43
CA MET A 501 24.48 21.98 12.57
C MET A 501 24.07 23.16 11.68
N LEU A 502 23.44 22.89 10.54
CA LEU A 502 22.93 23.94 9.66
C LEU A 502 21.73 24.68 10.26
N CYS A 503 20.88 23.99 11.04
CA CYS A 503 19.67 24.55 11.63
C CYS A 503 19.92 25.36 12.89
N LEU A 504 21.02 25.14 13.61
CA LEU A 504 21.41 25.82 14.85
C LEU A 504 20.29 25.86 15.92
N SER A 505 19.56 24.75 16.08
CA SER A 505 18.47 24.65 17.07
C SER A 505 18.97 24.87 18.51
N PRO A 506 18.22 25.55 19.38
CA PRO A 506 18.63 25.82 20.78
C PRO A 506 18.63 24.57 21.67
N MET A 507 17.84 23.57 21.34
CA MET A 507 17.81 22.29 22.03
C MET A 507 18.25 21.15 21.11
N LEU A 508 18.85 20.11 21.68
CA LEU A 508 19.37 18.96 20.94
C LEU A 508 18.93 17.65 21.58
N ILE A 509 18.62 16.69 20.74
CA ILE A 509 18.41 15.28 21.11
C ILE A 509 19.40 14.43 20.32
N LEU A 510 20.23 13.67 21.02
CA LEU A 510 21.29 12.85 20.44
C LEU A 510 21.08 11.41 20.87
N ASP A 511 20.89 10.51 19.91
CA ASP A 511 20.85 9.06 20.15
C ASP A 511 22.18 8.45 19.69
N GLU A 512 23.02 8.06 20.67
CA GLU A 512 24.42 7.74 20.47
C GLU A 512 24.66 6.24 20.28
N ALA A 513 24.31 5.67 19.12
CA ALA A 513 24.68 4.29 18.79
C ALA A 513 25.69 4.26 17.62
N THR A 514 26.92 3.88 17.93
CA THR A 514 28.04 3.89 16.96
C THR A 514 28.80 2.56 16.92
N SER A 515 28.13 1.45 17.14
CA SER A 515 28.74 0.12 17.29
C SER A 515 29.50 -0.42 16.05
N SER A 516 29.44 0.28 14.91
CA SER A 516 29.98 -0.21 13.63
C SER A 516 30.86 0.84 12.91
N ILE A 517 31.47 1.77 13.64
CA ILE A 517 32.25 2.87 13.07
C ILE A 517 33.72 2.70 13.42
N ASP A 518 34.65 3.01 12.49
CA ASP A 518 36.08 3.01 12.75
C ASP A 518 36.47 4.10 13.77
N THR A 519 37.49 3.82 14.59
CA THR A 519 37.92 4.68 15.70
C THR A 519 38.24 6.11 15.28
N ARG A 520 38.81 6.32 14.08
CA ARG A 520 39.17 7.65 13.60
C ARG A 520 37.96 8.50 13.25
N THR A 521 36.94 7.89 12.59
CA THR A 521 35.70 8.56 12.27
C THR A 521 34.88 8.79 13.54
N GLU A 522 34.94 7.87 14.48
CA GLU A 522 34.33 8.00 15.78
C GLU A 522 34.80 9.23 16.56
N LEU A 523 36.11 9.48 16.63
CA LEU A 523 36.64 10.68 17.26
C LEU A 523 36.10 11.97 16.62
N LYS A 524 35.99 12.01 15.29
CA LYS A 524 35.41 13.17 14.58
C LYS A 524 33.93 13.38 14.91
N ILE A 525 33.17 12.29 15.05
CA ILE A 525 31.75 12.36 15.46
C ILE A 525 31.64 12.92 16.88
N GLN A 526 32.48 12.46 17.81
CA GLN A 526 32.53 12.99 19.18
C GLN A 526 32.88 14.47 19.24
N GLU A 527 33.90 14.90 18.48
CA GLU A 527 34.25 16.32 18.36
C GLU A 527 33.10 17.15 17.77
N ALA A 528 32.40 16.62 16.76
CA ALA A 528 31.26 17.28 16.16
C ALA A 528 30.08 17.39 17.15
N PHE A 529 29.77 16.34 17.92
CA PHE A 529 28.79 16.39 18.99
C PHE A 529 29.15 17.40 20.07
N ALA A 530 30.42 17.40 20.55
CA ALA A 530 30.86 18.34 21.57
C ALA A 530 30.68 19.79 21.12
N ARG A 531 31.03 20.12 19.87
CA ARG A 531 30.79 21.46 19.27
C ARG A 531 29.30 21.80 19.17
N MET A 532 28.50 20.82 18.76
CA MET A 532 27.06 21.02 18.57
C MET A 532 26.35 21.30 19.89
N MET A 533 26.78 20.69 20.98
CA MET A 533 26.20 20.85 22.33
C MET A 533 26.59 22.14 23.04
N GLN A 534 27.63 22.88 22.57
CA GLN A 534 28.08 24.08 23.25
C GLN A 534 26.96 25.14 23.37
N GLY A 535 26.65 25.53 24.62
CA GLY A 535 25.62 26.53 24.92
C GLY A 535 24.18 26.13 24.60
N ARG A 536 23.91 24.82 24.45
CA ARG A 536 22.57 24.32 24.10
C ARG A 536 22.15 23.23 25.07
N THR A 537 20.85 23.24 25.39
CA THR A 537 20.26 22.17 26.19
C THR A 537 20.26 20.87 25.38
N SER A 538 20.87 19.83 25.92
CA SER A 538 21.11 18.60 25.15
C SER A 538 20.65 17.37 25.93
N PHE A 539 19.79 16.56 25.34
CA PHE A 539 19.38 15.25 25.84
C PHE A 539 20.12 14.17 25.06
N ILE A 540 20.84 13.31 25.74
CA ILE A 540 21.74 12.35 25.13
C ILE A 540 21.41 10.95 25.63
N VAL A 541 20.96 10.05 24.75
CA VAL A 541 20.93 8.61 25.07
C VAL A 541 22.35 8.10 24.97
N ALA A 542 23.03 8.08 26.13
CA ALA A 542 24.45 7.83 26.18
C ALA A 542 24.76 6.33 26.26
N HIS A 543 25.55 5.87 25.32
CA HIS A 543 26.15 4.54 25.29
C HIS A 543 27.68 4.58 25.51
N ARG A 544 28.25 5.79 25.74
CA ARG A 544 29.68 6.01 25.88
C ARG A 544 30.05 6.70 27.17
N LEU A 545 31.14 6.23 27.74
CA LEU A 545 31.66 6.74 29.01
C LEU A 545 31.99 8.23 28.98
N SER A 546 32.68 8.68 27.91
CA SER A 546 33.08 10.08 27.76
C SER A 546 31.91 11.05 27.74
N THR A 547 30.81 10.68 27.09
CA THR A 547 29.60 11.47 27.04
C THR A 547 28.89 11.49 28.39
N ILE A 548 28.85 10.35 29.09
CA ILE A 548 28.23 10.24 30.42
C ILE A 548 29.02 11.09 31.45
N GLN A 549 30.34 11.01 31.42
CA GLN A 549 31.21 11.76 32.37
C GLN A 549 31.12 13.27 32.18
N SER A 550 30.92 13.74 30.95
CA SER A 550 30.85 15.18 30.63
C SER A 550 29.43 15.78 30.78
N ALA A 551 28.43 14.98 31.18
CA ALA A 551 27.08 15.45 31.38
C ALA A 551 26.91 16.18 32.73
N ASP A 552 26.14 17.30 32.71
CA ASP A 552 25.81 18.07 33.90
C ASP A 552 24.81 17.30 34.78
N VAL A 553 23.89 16.56 34.14
CA VAL A 553 22.90 15.72 34.79
C VAL A 553 22.87 14.34 34.16
N ILE A 554 22.96 13.30 34.95
CA ILE A 554 22.80 11.92 34.53
C ILE A 554 21.51 11.40 35.11
N LEU A 555 20.62 10.90 34.24
CA LEU A 555 19.39 10.22 34.60
C LEU A 555 19.60 8.72 34.45
N VAL A 556 19.49 8.00 35.55
CA VAL A 556 19.62 6.54 35.55
C VAL A 556 18.22 5.94 35.54
N MET A 557 17.89 5.31 34.44
CA MET A 557 16.57 4.71 34.24
C MET A 557 16.63 3.19 34.38
N LYS A 558 15.64 2.64 35.08
CA LYS A 558 15.40 1.21 35.18
C LYS A 558 13.90 0.94 35.25
N ASP A 559 13.42 0.01 34.43
CA ASP A 559 12.02 -0.43 34.40
C ASP A 559 11.02 0.75 34.33
N GLY A 560 11.35 1.79 33.54
CA GLY A 560 10.51 2.96 33.33
C GLY A 560 10.59 4.07 34.38
N HIS A 561 11.36 3.87 35.42
CA HIS A 561 11.55 4.85 36.49
C HIS A 561 12.94 5.47 36.47
N VAL A 562 13.05 6.74 36.90
CA VAL A 562 14.34 7.35 37.26
C VAL A 562 14.67 6.91 38.67
N ILE A 563 15.65 6.01 38.79
CA ILE A 563 16.07 5.46 40.09
C ILE A 563 17.21 6.28 40.72
N GLU A 564 17.98 6.98 39.92
CA GLU A 564 19.06 7.86 40.40
C GLU A 564 19.19 9.07 39.46
N GLN A 565 19.50 10.24 40.07
CA GLN A 565 19.80 11.48 39.38
C GLN A 565 20.98 12.20 40.05
N GLY A 566 21.88 12.74 39.24
CA GLY A 566 23.04 13.48 39.75
C GLY A 566 24.10 13.68 38.66
N ASN A 567 25.28 14.10 39.05
CA ASN A 567 26.47 14.12 38.17
C ASN A 567 27.33 12.85 38.37
N HIS A 568 28.32 12.66 37.53
CA HIS A 568 29.18 11.48 37.52
C HIS A 568 29.78 11.18 38.91
N GLU A 569 30.37 12.21 39.54
CA GLU A 569 31.07 12.06 40.83
C GLU A 569 30.07 11.70 41.95
N SER A 570 28.94 12.40 42.03
CA SER A 570 27.93 12.18 43.06
C SER A 570 27.27 10.79 42.95
N LEU A 571 27.05 10.29 41.75
CA LEU A 571 26.46 8.98 41.53
C LEU A 571 27.44 7.84 41.79
N LEU A 572 28.71 8.01 41.48
CA LEU A 572 29.74 7.05 41.87
C LEU A 572 29.89 6.97 43.39
N ALA A 573 29.90 8.14 44.07
CA ALA A 573 30.00 8.19 45.53
C ALA A 573 28.81 7.53 46.25
N LYS A 574 27.60 7.55 45.65
CA LYS A 574 26.42 6.85 46.17
C LYS A 574 26.57 5.33 46.13
N GLY A 575 27.43 4.77 45.27
CA GLY A 575 27.62 3.33 45.14
C GLY A 575 26.37 2.55 44.67
N GLY A 576 25.41 3.22 44.00
CA GLY A 576 24.16 2.68 43.60
C GLY A 576 24.19 1.93 42.26
N PHE A 577 23.05 1.91 41.57
CA PHE A 577 22.91 1.22 40.28
C PHE A 577 23.82 1.80 39.19
N TYR A 578 24.02 3.14 39.20
CA TYR A 578 24.96 3.81 38.30
C TYR A 578 26.39 3.32 38.48
N ALA A 579 26.86 3.22 39.72
CA ALA A 579 28.20 2.73 40.01
C ALA A 579 28.36 1.27 39.58
N THR A 580 27.36 0.44 39.76
CA THR A 580 27.35 -0.95 39.30
C THR A 580 27.38 -1.03 37.75
N LEU A 581 26.57 -0.23 37.06
CA LEU A 581 26.52 -0.14 35.60
C LEU A 581 27.90 0.33 35.05
N TYR A 582 28.48 1.37 35.69
CA TYR A 582 29.77 1.89 35.34
C TYR A 582 30.90 0.84 35.47
N GLN A 583 30.94 0.13 36.60
CA GLN A 583 31.90 -0.94 36.84
C GLN A 583 31.74 -2.12 35.87
N SER A 584 30.53 -2.50 35.54
CA SER A 584 30.28 -3.63 34.66
C SER A 584 30.56 -3.35 33.18
N GLN A 585 30.40 -2.11 32.72
CA GLN A 585 30.52 -1.76 31.31
C GLN A 585 31.82 -1.04 30.97
N PHE A 586 32.46 -0.32 31.93
CA PHE A 586 33.50 0.63 31.64
C PHE A 586 34.76 0.50 32.53
N ALA A 587 34.74 -0.28 33.59
CA ALA A 587 35.88 -0.47 34.50
C ALA A 587 36.71 -1.72 34.14
N GLN A 588 37.06 -1.88 32.84
CA GLN A 588 38.09 -2.84 32.43
C GLN A 588 39.44 -2.19 32.27
#